data_fd3ef0fbabf8eba0a3b43b17809149e3
#
_entry.id   fd3ef0fbabf8eba0a3b43b17809149e3
#
_cell.length_a   1.000
_cell.length_b   1.000
_cell.length_c   1.000
_cell.angle_alpha   90.00
_cell.angle_beta   90.00
_cell.angle_gamma   90.00
#
_symmetry.space_group_name_H-M   'P 1'
#
loop_
_entity.id
_entity.type
_entity.pdbx_description
1 polymer ?
#
loop_
_entity_poly.entity_id
_entity_poly.type
_entity_poly.pdbx_seq_one_letter_code
_entity_poly.pdbx_strand_id
1 'polypeptide(L)'
;MPLVNLPDRLAADFALLTTLAAAGEKGMAFFKQFTKLAHQSVLTGTDAEAAVDSKMFGAAAGKIGGDATAASVRGAVLGLAHVLVQCAKAGLRFSKNDFMLSTAAVGLPRGQAAYLCDHFFLHASDYRKHLKQTHK
;
A
#
# COMPACT_ATOMS: atom_id res chain seq x y z
N MET A 1 -11.88 19.69 -1.68
CA MET A 1 -10.55 19.19 -2.07
C MET A 1 -10.58 17.69 -2.17
N PRO A 2 -10.16 17.12 -3.30
CA PRO A 2 -10.21 15.67 -3.48
C PRO A 2 -9.08 14.91 -2.80
N LEU A 3 -8.29 15.56 -1.95
CA LEU A 3 -7.26 14.89 -1.19
C LEU A 3 -7.85 13.89 -0.20
N VAL A 4 -7.27 12.70 -0.15
CA VAL A 4 -7.68 11.65 0.76
C VAL A 4 -7.06 11.91 2.12
N ASN A 5 -7.87 11.82 3.17
CA ASN A 5 -7.39 11.99 4.53
C ASN A 5 -6.88 10.64 5.04
N LEU A 6 -5.57 10.46 5.02
CA LEU A 6 -4.91 9.24 5.47
C LEU A 6 -4.47 9.38 6.93
N PRO A 7 -4.62 8.33 7.75
CA PRO A 7 -4.27 8.42 9.16
C PRO A 7 -2.76 8.59 9.37
N ASP A 8 -2.39 9.38 10.37
CA ASP A 8 -0.98 9.66 10.70
C ASP A 8 -0.17 8.40 11.01
N ARG A 9 -0.83 7.36 11.52
CA ARG A 9 -0.15 6.08 11.81
C ARG A 9 0.52 5.47 10.58
N LEU A 10 0.06 5.81 9.37
CA LEU A 10 0.66 5.30 8.14
C LEU A 10 2.11 5.74 7.98
N ALA A 11 2.49 6.90 8.54
CA ALA A 11 3.88 7.33 8.51
C ALA A 11 4.79 6.32 9.21
N ALA A 12 4.33 5.74 10.33
CA ALA A 12 5.08 4.70 11.02
C ALA A 12 5.10 3.39 10.23
N ASP A 13 3.95 3.01 9.65
CA ASP A 13 3.85 1.80 8.82
C ASP A 13 4.76 1.90 7.59
N PHE A 14 4.95 3.10 7.06
CA PHE A 14 5.77 3.34 5.87
C PHE A 14 7.24 3.54 6.17
N ALA A 15 7.67 3.46 7.43
CA ALA A 15 9.09 3.58 7.79
C ALA A 15 9.93 2.51 7.07
N LEU A 16 9.43 1.28 7.00
CA LEU A 16 10.10 0.21 6.26
C LEU A 16 10.20 0.54 4.77
N LEU A 17 9.16 1.13 4.19
CA LEU A 17 9.14 1.50 2.78
C LEU A 17 10.18 2.58 2.48
N THR A 18 10.40 3.51 3.41
CA THR A 18 11.47 4.51 3.29
C THR A 18 12.83 3.83 3.24
N THR A 19 13.05 2.83 4.09
CA THR A 19 14.28 2.03 4.09
C THR A 19 14.46 1.32 2.75
N LEU A 20 13.39 0.75 2.20
CA LEU A 20 13.42 0.07 0.90
C LEU A 20 13.75 1.06 -0.23
N ALA A 21 13.27 2.29 -0.15
CA ALA A 21 13.59 3.32 -1.16
C ALA A 21 15.09 3.58 -1.21
N ALA A 22 15.77 3.56 -0.07
CA ALA A 22 17.22 3.73 0.01
C ALA A 22 17.99 2.53 -0.53
N ALA A 23 17.36 1.36 -0.64
CA ALA A 23 17.99 0.13 -1.16
C ALA A 23 17.96 0.02 -2.68
N GLY A 24 17.45 1.02 -3.40
CA GLY A 24 17.45 1.05 -4.86
C GLY A 24 16.53 0.00 -5.49
N GLU A 25 17.00 -0.67 -6.54
CA GLU A 25 16.20 -1.63 -7.30
C GLU A 25 15.73 -2.81 -6.45
N LYS A 26 16.58 -3.30 -5.56
CA LYS A 26 16.23 -4.41 -4.66
C LYS A 26 15.06 -4.00 -3.74
N GLY A 27 15.13 -2.80 -3.20
CA GLY A 27 14.04 -2.28 -2.37
C GLY A 27 12.76 -2.09 -3.16
N MET A 28 12.86 -1.60 -4.40
CA MET A 28 11.69 -1.43 -5.26
C MET A 28 11.05 -2.79 -5.58
N ALA A 29 11.85 -3.85 -5.76
CA ALA A 29 11.32 -5.19 -5.99
C ALA A 29 10.46 -5.66 -4.81
N PHE A 30 10.91 -5.42 -3.57
CA PHE A 30 10.11 -5.72 -2.38
C PHE A 30 8.84 -4.88 -2.32
N PHE A 31 8.94 -3.59 -2.64
CA PHE A 31 7.77 -2.72 -2.66
C PHE A 31 6.71 -3.21 -3.65
N LYS A 32 7.12 -3.65 -4.83
CA LYS A 32 6.20 -4.20 -5.84
C LYS A 32 5.50 -5.45 -5.32
N GLN A 33 6.21 -6.32 -4.60
CA GLN A 33 5.61 -7.50 -3.97
C GLN A 33 4.58 -7.10 -2.91
N PHE A 34 4.91 -6.11 -2.08
CA PHE A 34 4.00 -5.62 -1.05
C PHE A 34 2.74 -5.01 -1.67
N THR A 35 2.90 -4.28 -2.77
CA THR A 35 1.76 -3.72 -3.52
C THR A 35 0.85 -4.82 -4.03
N LYS A 36 1.43 -5.91 -4.55
CA LYS A 36 0.66 -7.06 -5.03
C LYS A 36 -0.13 -7.73 -3.91
N LEU A 37 0.48 -7.89 -2.74
CA LEU A 37 -0.19 -8.45 -1.58
C LEU A 37 -1.32 -7.53 -1.09
N ALA A 38 -1.09 -6.23 -1.07
CA ALA A 38 -2.11 -5.25 -0.71
C ALA A 38 -3.29 -5.30 -1.69
N HIS A 39 -3.00 -5.38 -2.99
CA HIS A 39 -4.01 -5.51 -4.05
C HIS A 39 -4.88 -6.74 -3.81
N GLN A 40 -4.27 -7.90 -3.56
CA GLN A 40 -5.00 -9.13 -3.30
C GLN A 40 -5.89 -9.01 -2.06
N SER A 41 -5.36 -8.40 -1.00
CA SER A 41 -6.11 -8.17 0.23
C SER A 41 -7.37 -7.33 -0.01
N VAL A 42 -7.26 -6.27 -0.80
CA VAL A 42 -8.39 -5.41 -1.13
C VAL A 42 -9.46 -6.17 -1.93
N LEU A 43 -9.05 -6.91 -2.97
CA LEU A 43 -9.98 -7.60 -3.86
C LEU A 43 -10.63 -8.82 -3.25
N THR A 44 -9.94 -9.52 -2.36
CA THR A 44 -10.53 -10.69 -1.69
C THR A 44 -11.45 -10.31 -0.54
N GLY A 45 -11.36 -9.06 -0.07
CA GLY A 45 -12.14 -8.60 1.08
C GLY A 45 -11.73 -9.26 2.39
N THR A 46 -10.63 -10.04 2.37
CA THR A 46 -10.12 -10.65 3.58
C THR A 46 -9.10 -9.75 4.24
N ASP A 47 -8.98 -9.86 5.55
CA ASP A 47 -7.91 -9.26 6.30
C ASP A 47 -6.57 -9.75 5.69
N ALA A 48 -5.57 -8.87 5.60
CA ALA A 48 -4.25 -9.25 5.12
C ALA A 48 -3.65 -10.42 5.93
N GLU A 49 -4.00 -10.54 7.20
CA GLU A 49 -3.61 -11.66 8.04
C GLU A 49 -4.15 -12.99 7.56
N ALA A 50 -5.38 -12.99 7.05
CA ALA A 50 -6.02 -14.20 6.54
C ALA A 50 -5.57 -14.51 5.12
N ALA A 51 -5.22 -13.49 4.35
CA ALA A 51 -4.82 -13.63 2.95
C ALA A 51 -3.35 -14.01 2.78
N VAL A 52 -2.50 -13.67 3.77
CA VAL A 52 -1.06 -13.85 3.69
C VAL A 52 -0.56 -14.56 4.94
N ASP A 53 0.12 -15.68 4.75
CA ASP A 53 0.72 -16.44 5.85
C ASP A 53 1.80 -15.60 6.56
N SER A 54 1.78 -15.61 7.87
CA SER A 54 2.78 -14.92 8.70
C SER A 54 4.21 -15.35 8.38
N LYS A 55 4.41 -16.57 7.91
CA LYS A 55 5.72 -17.06 7.47
C LYS A 55 6.25 -16.26 6.29
N MET A 56 5.34 -15.82 5.39
CA MET A 56 5.72 -15.01 4.24
C MET A 56 6.27 -13.65 4.68
N PHE A 57 5.66 -13.03 5.67
CA PHE A 57 6.15 -11.76 6.22
C PHE A 57 7.52 -11.94 6.88
N GLY A 58 7.71 -13.00 7.64
CA GLY A 58 9.00 -13.31 8.28
C GLY A 58 10.10 -13.57 7.26
N ALA A 59 9.80 -14.33 6.20
CA ALA A 59 10.74 -14.60 5.12
C ALA A 59 11.15 -13.32 4.39
N ALA A 60 10.18 -12.44 4.10
CA ALA A 60 10.46 -11.16 3.47
C ALA A 60 11.34 -10.28 4.36
N ALA A 61 11.04 -10.22 5.66
CA ALA A 61 11.83 -9.46 6.61
C ALA A 61 13.28 -9.96 6.67
N GLY A 62 13.47 -11.28 6.64
CA GLY A 62 14.80 -11.89 6.63
C GLY A 62 15.60 -11.51 5.39
N LYS A 63 14.96 -11.46 4.24
CA LYS A 63 15.61 -11.05 2.97
C LYS A 63 15.96 -9.58 2.94
N ILE A 64 15.11 -8.72 3.54
CA ILE A 64 15.36 -7.29 3.62
C ILE A 64 16.53 -7.03 4.56
N GLY A 65 16.58 -7.73 5.69
CA GLY A 65 17.63 -7.56 6.70
C GLY A 65 17.44 -6.35 7.58
N GLY A 66 18.49 -5.99 8.31
CA GLY A 66 18.46 -4.85 9.22
C GLY A 66 17.40 -5.00 10.31
N ASP A 67 16.63 -3.94 10.53
CA ASP A 67 15.60 -3.90 11.57
C ASP A 67 14.23 -4.41 11.07
N ALA A 68 14.16 -4.93 9.85
CA ALA A 68 12.90 -5.42 9.29
C ALA A 68 12.41 -6.65 10.08
N THR A 69 11.14 -6.64 10.43
CA THR A 69 10.48 -7.75 11.14
C THR A 69 9.22 -8.15 10.39
N ALA A 70 8.68 -9.33 10.70
CA ALA A 70 7.41 -9.76 10.14
C ALA A 70 6.32 -8.71 10.42
N ALA A 71 6.32 -8.11 11.61
CA ALA A 71 5.35 -7.08 11.98
C ALA A 71 5.52 -5.82 11.12
N SER A 72 6.76 -5.40 10.82
CA SER A 72 6.99 -4.21 9.99
C SER A 72 6.57 -4.45 8.54
N VAL A 73 6.80 -5.64 8.00
CA VAL A 73 6.35 -6.02 6.65
C VAL A 73 4.83 -6.01 6.59
N ARG A 74 4.19 -6.64 7.56
CA ARG A 74 2.73 -6.68 7.67
C ARG A 74 2.14 -5.26 7.74
N GLY A 75 2.72 -4.40 8.59
CA GLY A 75 2.27 -3.01 8.70
C GLY A 75 2.36 -2.27 7.38
N ALA A 76 3.45 -2.47 6.63
CA ALA A 76 3.62 -1.85 5.31
C ALA A 76 2.54 -2.33 4.33
N VAL A 77 2.28 -3.64 4.26
CA VAL A 77 1.25 -4.20 3.38
C VAL A 77 -0.14 -3.69 3.76
N LEU A 78 -0.48 -3.70 5.04
CA LEU A 78 -1.77 -3.20 5.53
C LEU A 78 -1.92 -1.71 5.25
N GLY A 79 -0.86 -0.94 5.42
CA GLY A 79 -0.86 0.50 5.11
C GLY A 79 -1.12 0.76 3.64
N LEU A 80 -0.47 0.01 2.75
CA LEU A 80 -0.70 0.13 1.31
C LEU A 80 -2.14 -0.24 0.95
N ALA A 81 -2.67 -1.31 1.53
CA ALA A 81 -4.07 -1.72 1.31
C ALA A 81 -5.03 -0.61 1.75
N HIS A 82 -4.77 0.02 2.89
CA HIS A 82 -5.58 1.12 3.39
C HIS A 82 -5.57 2.30 2.42
N VAL A 83 -4.41 2.65 1.86
CA VAL A 83 -4.30 3.72 0.86
C VAL A 83 -5.15 3.39 -0.36
N LEU A 84 -5.05 2.16 -0.89
CA LEU A 84 -5.84 1.75 -2.06
C LEU A 84 -7.35 1.87 -1.81
N VAL A 85 -7.81 1.42 -0.65
CA VAL A 85 -9.23 1.50 -0.28
C VAL A 85 -9.70 2.95 -0.16
N GLN A 86 -8.96 3.78 0.55
CA GLN A 86 -9.35 5.17 0.76
C GLN A 86 -9.37 5.97 -0.55
N CYS A 87 -8.38 5.72 -1.42
CA CYS A 87 -8.34 6.38 -2.73
C CYS A 87 -9.50 5.92 -3.62
N ALA A 88 -9.86 4.63 -3.55
CA ALA A 88 -11.02 4.12 -4.30
C ALA A 88 -12.32 4.77 -3.83
N LYS A 89 -12.47 5.01 -2.53
CA LYS A 89 -13.63 5.69 -1.95
C LYS A 89 -13.73 7.16 -2.36
N ALA A 90 -12.61 7.77 -2.76
CA ALA A 90 -12.58 9.18 -3.15
C ALA A 90 -13.34 9.48 -4.45
N GLY A 91 -13.62 8.46 -5.25
CA GLY A 91 -14.45 8.58 -6.44
C GLY A 91 -13.72 9.01 -7.70
N LEU A 92 -14.51 9.32 -8.74
CA LEU A 92 -13.96 9.57 -10.08
C LEU A 92 -13.20 10.88 -10.23
N ARG A 93 -13.44 11.85 -9.35
CA ARG A 93 -12.77 13.15 -9.39
C ARG A 93 -11.36 13.12 -8.81
N PHE A 94 -10.99 12.02 -8.17
CA PHE A 94 -9.67 11.84 -7.58
C PHE A 94 -8.64 11.68 -8.70
N SER A 95 -7.69 12.59 -8.79
CA SER A 95 -6.68 12.61 -9.86
C SER A 95 -5.36 12.00 -9.41
N LYS A 96 -4.46 11.76 -10.37
CA LYS A 96 -3.10 11.31 -10.07
C LYS A 96 -2.35 12.31 -9.19
N ASN A 97 -2.55 13.62 -9.43
CA ASN A 97 -1.93 14.65 -8.60
C ASN A 97 -2.43 14.57 -7.17
N ASP A 98 -3.74 14.35 -6.97
CA ASP A 98 -4.33 14.19 -5.64
C ASP A 98 -3.73 12.98 -4.93
N PHE A 99 -3.53 11.87 -5.66
CA PHE A 99 -2.90 10.67 -5.12
C PHE A 99 -1.49 10.97 -4.63
N MET A 100 -0.68 11.64 -5.45
CA MET A 100 0.70 11.96 -5.09
C MET A 100 0.77 12.89 -3.88
N LEU A 101 -0.12 13.87 -3.79
CA LEU A 101 -0.17 14.79 -2.65
C LEU A 101 -0.60 14.06 -1.37
N SER A 102 -1.61 13.19 -1.47
CA SER A 102 -2.12 12.44 -0.31
C SER A 102 -1.06 11.50 0.26
N THR A 103 -0.34 10.79 -0.60
CA THR A 103 0.70 9.84 -0.16
C THR A 103 1.94 10.56 0.35
N ALA A 104 2.29 11.70 -0.23
CA ALA A 104 3.40 12.51 0.26
C ALA A 104 3.14 13.00 1.69
N ALA A 105 1.88 13.32 2.00
CA ALA A 105 1.50 13.79 3.34
C ALA A 105 1.77 12.76 4.44
N VAL A 106 1.76 11.47 4.10
CA VAL A 106 2.05 10.39 5.06
C VAL A 106 3.46 9.81 4.87
N GLY A 107 4.31 10.49 4.12
CA GLY A 107 5.73 10.16 4.03
C GLY A 107 6.10 9.04 3.06
N LEU A 108 5.22 8.65 2.15
CA LEU A 108 5.56 7.64 1.16
C LEU A 108 6.59 8.20 0.18
N PRO A 109 7.74 7.52 -0.03
CA PRO A 109 8.75 7.99 -0.99
C PRO A 109 8.18 8.16 -2.39
N ARG A 110 8.63 9.21 -3.09
CA ARG A 110 8.06 9.62 -4.37
C ARG A 110 8.08 8.52 -5.43
N GLY A 111 9.20 7.79 -5.56
CA GLY A 111 9.30 6.71 -6.54
C GLY A 111 8.30 5.59 -6.28
N GLN A 112 8.11 5.25 -5.01
CA GLN A 112 7.12 4.25 -4.60
C GLN A 112 5.70 4.78 -4.79
N ALA A 113 5.48 6.05 -4.46
CA ALA A 113 4.17 6.68 -4.64
C ALA A 113 3.78 6.70 -6.12
N ALA A 114 4.72 6.99 -7.01
CA ALA A 114 4.47 6.99 -8.46
C ALA A 114 4.07 5.60 -8.95
N TYR A 115 4.79 4.57 -8.51
CA TYR A 115 4.45 3.18 -8.87
C TYR A 115 3.05 2.81 -8.35
N LEU A 116 2.78 3.11 -7.09
CA LEU A 116 1.49 2.80 -6.47
C LEU A 116 0.35 3.57 -7.15
N CYS A 117 0.61 4.82 -7.54
CA CYS A 117 -0.34 5.66 -8.26
C CYS A 117 -0.76 5.01 -9.58
N ASP A 118 0.22 4.60 -10.40
CA ASP A 118 -0.03 3.95 -11.68
C ASP A 118 -0.80 2.65 -11.48
N HIS A 119 -0.41 1.85 -10.48
CA HIS A 119 -1.08 0.61 -10.13
C HIS A 119 -2.54 0.87 -9.72
N PHE A 120 -2.75 1.87 -8.86
CA PHE A 120 -4.10 2.21 -8.39
C PHE A 120 -5.01 2.59 -9.56
N PHE A 121 -4.57 3.50 -10.44
CA PHE A 121 -5.42 3.97 -11.52
C PHE A 121 -5.68 2.90 -12.58
N LEU A 122 -4.75 1.95 -12.74
CA LEU A 122 -4.96 0.80 -13.61
C LEU A 122 -6.09 -0.11 -13.09
N HIS A 123 -6.21 -0.23 -11.77
CA HIS A 123 -7.16 -1.15 -11.13
C HIS A 123 -8.30 -0.44 -10.37
N ALA A 124 -8.42 0.88 -10.52
CA ALA A 124 -9.38 1.66 -9.73
C ALA A 124 -10.82 1.18 -9.90
N SER A 125 -11.22 0.82 -11.11
CA SER A 125 -12.58 0.34 -11.36
C SER A 125 -12.86 -0.98 -10.63
N ASP A 126 -11.86 -1.86 -10.56
CA ASP A 126 -11.98 -3.14 -9.86
C ASP A 126 -12.15 -2.91 -8.35
N TYR A 127 -11.37 -1.99 -7.77
CA TYR A 127 -11.48 -1.65 -6.36
C TYR A 127 -12.85 -1.06 -6.03
N ARG A 128 -13.34 -0.12 -6.86
CA ARG A 128 -14.65 0.52 -6.64
C ARG A 128 -15.78 -0.50 -6.77
N LYS A 129 -15.69 -1.39 -7.73
CA LYS A 129 -16.67 -2.45 -7.94
C LYS A 129 -16.73 -3.38 -6.73
N HIS A 130 -15.57 -3.77 -6.20
CA HIS A 130 -15.49 -4.62 -5.02
C HIS A 130 -16.08 -3.94 -3.80
N LEU A 131 -15.72 -2.68 -3.55
CA LEU A 131 -16.24 -1.90 -2.42
C LEU A 131 -17.77 -1.75 -2.50
N LYS A 132 -18.29 -1.54 -3.70
CA LYS A 132 -19.74 -1.43 -3.92
C LYS A 132 -20.45 -2.73 -3.57
N GLN A 133 -19.85 -3.88 -3.88
CA GLN A 133 -20.41 -5.19 -3.55
C GLN A 133 -20.40 -5.47 -2.06
N THR A 134 -19.37 -5.01 -1.34
CA THR A 134 -19.22 -5.28 0.09
C THR A 134 -20.05 -4.35 0.96
N HIS A 135 -20.53 -3.23 0.42
CA HIS A 135 -21.31 -2.24 1.17
C HIS A 135 -22.82 -2.32 0.93
N LYS A 136 -23.30 -3.46 0.58
CA LYS A 136 -24.74 -3.66 0.44
C LYS A 136 -25.42 -3.77 1.79
#